data_a2e9450404c2ba4714ee280ee8d2bca9
#
_entry.id   a2e9450404c2ba4714ee280ee8d2bca9
#
_cell.length_a   1.000
_cell.length_b   1.000
_cell.length_c   1.000
_cell.angle_alpha   90.00
_cell.angle_beta   90.00
_cell.angle_gamma   90.00
#
_symmetry.space_group_name_H-M   'P 1'
#
loop_
_entity.id
_entity.type
_entity.pdbx_description
1 polymer ?
#
loop_
_entity_poly.entity_id
_entity_poly.type
_entity_poly.pdbx_seq_one_letter_code
_entity_poly.pdbx_strand_id
1 'polypeptide(L)'
;MKQQNDWYTGINHYDNYVEKEIGIERRIIDGPTDPYLHERVEIFYVLSGKGAISVNGYAYDAVPGSLFCMYSHHFHHVEAVEEKLDVAVIRFHIGLFMYMSWEKHPKHANARLVYDTKPMVRLSGEEKEEVEALVRSLLREAKEARFERLNMIEYKTLELHAYYCRYAYEEIGKASRKERTVWSIIEKVILATGEDITLEDMTEEGISPETMNRRIKEACGFTFFQLKQFGKVINACALLHFPELSME
;
A
#
# COMPACT_ATOMS: atom_id res chain seq x y z
N MET A 1 -26.28 -7.51 -6.35
CA MET A 1 -25.43 -8.51 -5.70
C MET A 1 -24.42 -7.73 -4.89
N LYS A 2 -24.45 -7.82 -3.55
CA LYS A 2 -23.43 -7.19 -2.70
C LYS A 2 -22.11 -7.85 -3.02
N GLN A 3 -21.12 -7.09 -3.52
CA GLN A 3 -19.72 -7.53 -3.51
C GLN A 3 -19.36 -7.83 -2.06
N GLN A 4 -19.13 -9.07 -1.77
CA GLN A 4 -18.63 -9.51 -0.48
C GLN A 4 -17.22 -8.95 -0.35
N ASN A 5 -17.02 -8.09 0.65
CA ASN A 5 -15.70 -7.51 0.94
C ASN A 5 -14.76 -8.63 1.38
N ASP A 6 -13.99 -9.18 0.45
CA ASP A 6 -12.98 -10.21 0.69
C ASP A 6 -11.64 -9.64 1.23
N TRP A 7 -11.68 -8.45 1.84
CA TRP A 7 -10.50 -7.84 2.43
C TRP A 7 -9.87 -8.70 3.55
N TYR A 8 -10.67 -9.61 4.12
CA TYR A 8 -10.28 -10.44 5.25
C TYR A 8 -9.47 -11.69 4.87
N THR A 9 -9.54 -12.15 3.64
CA THR A 9 -8.96 -13.45 3.27
C THR A 9 -7.59 -13.36 2.62
N GLY A 10 -7.13 -12.15 2.24
CA GLY A 10 -5.92 -12.00 1.41
C GLY A 10 -6.00 -12.77 0.08
N ILE A 11 -7.05 -13.53 -0.10
CA ILE A 11 -7.37 -14.30 -1.30
C ILE A 11 -8.29 -13.43 -2.12
N ASN A 12 -7.69 -12.51 -2.84
CA ASN A 12 -8.45 -11.82 -3.87
C ASN A 12 -8.74 -12.81 -4.97
N HIS A 13 -9.99 -12.95 -5.33
CA HIS A 13 -10.45 -13.69 -6.50
C HIS A 13 -10.03 -12.99 -7.79
N TYR A 14 -8.72 -12.89 -8.00
CA TYR A 14 -8.18 -12.38 -9.26
C TYR A 14 -7.87 -13.57 -10.14
N ASP A 15 -8.72 -13.81 -11.12
CA ASP A 15 -8.54 -14.83 -12.16
C ASP A 15 -7.26 -14.62 -13.00
N ASN A 16 -6.49 -13.57 -12.71
CA ASN A 16 -5.30 -13.15 -13.45
C ASN A 16 -4.03 -13.10 -12.58
N TYR A 17 -3.94 -13.93 -11.54
CA TYR A 17 -2.67 -14.07 -10.83
C TYR A 17 -1.62 -14.69 -11.74
N VAL A 18 -0.60 -13.89 -11.96
CA VAL A 18 0.67 -14.42 -12.41
C VAL A 18 1.33 -15.04 -11.20
N GLU A 19 1.04 -16.29 -10.95
CA GLU A 19 1.37 -16.97 -9.72
C GLU A 19 0.88 -16.20 -8.46
N LYS A 20 0.92 -16.82 -7.32
CA LYS A 20 0.28 -16.34 -6.07
C LYS A 20 0.84 -15.03 -5.49
N GLU A 21 1.89 -14.45 -6.08
CA GLU A 21 2.68 -13.40 -5.46
C GLU A 21 2.45 -12.00 -6.01
N ILE A 22 2.25 -11.86 -7.33
CA ILE A 22 2.04 -10.55 -7.96
C ILE A 22 0.73 -10.55 -8.74
N GLY A 23 -0.22 -9.72 -8.32
CA GLY A 23 -1.48 -9.47 -9.03
C GLY A 23 -1.39 -8.20 -9.87
N ILE A 24 -1.75 -8.28 -11.14
CA ILE A 24 -1.77 -7.13 -12.07
C ILE A 24 -3.09 -7.08 -12.77
N GLU A 25 -3.79 -5.96 -12.65
CA GLU A 25 -5.08 -5.75 -13.31
C GLU A 25 -5.25 -4.31 -13.78
N ARG A 26 -6.16 -4.12 -14.74
CA ARG A 26 -6.69 -2.82 -15.13
C ARG A 26 -8.14 -2.75 -14.69
N ARG A 27 -8.48 -1.71 -13.96
CA ARG A 27 -9.83 -1.47 -13.45
C ARG A 27 -10.42 -0.17 -13.98
N ILE A 28 -11.73 -0.22 -14.20
CA ILE A 28 -12.55 0.98 -14.37
C ILE A 28 -13.36 1.18 -13.10
N ILE A 29 -13.21 2.34 -12.47
CA ILE A 29 -13.89 2.69 -11.22
C ILE A 29 -14.81 3.87 -11.53
N ASP A 30 -16.11 3.68 -11.28
CA ASP A 30 -17.13 4.65 -11.60
C ASP A 30 -17.90 5.20 -10.38
N GLY A 31 -17.46 4.87 -9.18
CA GLY A 31 -18.02 5.36 -7.93
C GLY A 31 -17.11 5.14 -6.72
N PRO A 32 -17.48 5.71 -5.56
CA PRO A 32 -16.77 5.51 -4.30
C PRO A 32 -16.74 4.04 -3.89
N THR A 33 -15.71 3.66 -3.14
CA THR A 33 -15.56 2.31 -2.55
C THR A 33 -15.55 2.39 -1.03
N ASP A 34 -15.84 1.26 -0.37
CA ASP A 34 -15.68 1.18 1.07
C ASP A 34 -14.19 1.22 1.46
N PRO A 35 -13.84 1.80 2.61
CA PRO A 35 -12.48 1.73 3.14
C PRO A 35 -12.04 0.29 3.38
N TYR A 36 -10.82 -0.03 2.99
CA TYR A 36 -10.25 -1.36 3.20
C TYR A 36 -8.74 -1.29 3.50
N LEU A 37 -8.24 -2.41 3.98
CA LEU A 37 -6.86 -2.63 4.36
C LEU A 37 -6.48 -4.05 3.95
N HIS A 38 -5.25 -4.26 3.50
CA HIS A 38 -4.76 -5.58 3.11
C HIS A 38 -3.26 -5.74 3.42
N GLU A 39 -2.79 -6.98 3.47
CA GLU A 39 -1.40 -7.33 3.80
C GLU A 39 -0.41 -7.05 2.67
N ARG A 40 -0.89 -6.79 1.45
CA ARG A 40 -0.05 -6.57 0.29
C ARG A 40 0.31 -5.10 0.10
N VAL A 41 1.43 -4.86 -0.55
CA VAL A 41 1.70 -3.55 -1.16
C VAL A 41 0.83 -3.42 -2.41
N GLU A 42 0.14 -2.30 -2.55
CA GLU A 42 -0.63 -1.97 -3.74
C GLU A 42 -0.06 -0.74 -4.41
N ILE A 43 0.37 -0.88 -5.66
CA ILE A 43 0.65 0.26 -6.52
C ILE A 43 -0.57 0.51 -7.39
N PHE A 44 -1.02 1.77 -7.39
CA PHE A 44 -2.20 2.21 -8.12
C PHE A 44 -1.80 3.39 -9.01
N TYR A 45 -1.87 3.20 -10.32
CA TYR A 45 -1.52 4.24 -11.30
C TYR A 45 -2.74 4.69 -12.09
N VAL A 46 -3.00 5.99 -12.11
CA VAL A 46 -4.14 6.57 -12.85
C VAL A 46 -3.75 6.80 -14.29
N LEU A 47 -4.37 6.03 -15.21
CA LEU A 47 -4.20 6.12 -16.66
C LEU A 47 -5.06 7.24 -17.25
N SER A 48 -6.33 7.34 -16.82
CA SER A 48 -7.27 8.40 -17.23
C SER A 48 -8.38 8.58 -16.19
N GLY A 49 -9.16 9.63 -16.33
CA GLY A 49 -10.24 9.99 -15.41
C GLY A 49 -9.83 10.98 -14.34
N LYS A 50 -10.76 11.29 -13.44
CA LYS A 50 -10.58 12.25 -12.36
C LYS A 50 -11.38 11.83 -11.12
N GLY A 51 -10.78 11.95 -9.96
CA GLY A 51 -11.40 11.64 -8.68
C GLY A 51 -10.50 11.93 -7.51
N ALA A 52 -10.82 11.34 -6.35
CA ALA A 52 -10.04 11.42 -5.13
C ALA A 52 -9.89 10.02 -4.50
N ILE A 53 -8.70 9.74 -3.99
CA ILE A 53 -8.41 8.54 -3.20
C ILE A 53 -8.03 8.99 -1.81
N SER A 54 -8.73 8.46 -0.81
CA SER A 54 -8.40 8.65 0.59
C SER A 54 -7.40 7.60 1.04
N VAL A 55 -6.31 8.04 1.68
CA VAL A 55 -5.34 7.15 2.33
C VAL A 55 -5.13 7.64 3.75
N ASN A 56 -5.41 6.81 4.74
CA ASN A 56 -5.34 7.15 6.17
C ASN A 56 -6.10 8.45 6.49
N GLY A 57 -7.30 8.63 5.89
CA GLY A 57 -8.16 9.79 6.11
C GLY A 57 -7.72 11.09 5.41
N TYR A 58 -6.67 11.06 4.59
CA TYR A 58 -6.25 12.19 3.76
C TYR A 58 -6.64 11.94 2.32
N ALA A 59 -7.37 12.89 1.73
CA ALA A 59 -7.75 12.84 0.32
C ALA A 59 -6.61 13.31 -0.58
N TYR A 60 -6.37 12.55 -1.65
CA TYR A 60 -5.39 12.86 -2.69
C TYR A 60 -6.08 12.87 -4.05
N ASP A 61 -5.77 13.87 -4.88
CA ASP A 61 -6.31 13.91 -6.24
C ASP A 61 -5.83 12.70 -7.06
N ALA A 62 -6.77 12.00 -7.65
CA ALA A 62 -6.53 10.92 -8.59
C ALA A 62 -6.77 11.42 -10.02
N VAL A 63 -5.69 11.78 -10.72
CA VAL A 63 -5.70 12.23 -12.11
C VAL A 63 -4.58 11.54 -12.89
N PRO A 64 -4.58 11.59 -14.24
CA PRO A 64 -3.55 10.92 -15.04
C PRO A 64 -2.13 11.28 -14.62
N GLY A 65 -1.32 10.26 -14.29
CA GLY A 65 0.03 10.43 -13.74
C GLY A 65 0.10 10.42 -12.21
N SER A 66 -1.02 10.28 -11.50
CA SER A 66 -1.00 9.99 -10.06
C SER A 66 -0.55 8.55 -9.85
N LEU A 67 0.55 8.37 -9.12
CA LEU A 67 1.12 7.09 -8.74
C LEU A 67 1.01 6.95 -7.22
N PHE A 68 0.17 6.02 -6.78
CA PHE A 68 0.00 5.67 -5.37
C PHE A 68 0.79 4.43 -5.05
N CYS A 69 1.35 4.36 -3.84
CA CYS A 69 1.89 3.13 -3.27
C CYS A 69 1.36 3.00 -1.84
N MET A 70 0.51 2.02 -1.64
CA MET A 70 -0.16 1.77 -0.38
C MET A 70 0.39 0.51 0.27
N TYR A 71 0.89 0.66 1.48
CA TYR A 71 1.41 -0.44 2.29
C TYR A 71 0.33 -1.01 3.20
N SER A 72 0.62 -2.10 3.87
CA SER A 72 -0.32 -2.81 4.75
C SER A 72 -0.89 -1.98 5.93
N HIS A 73 -0.31 -0.83 6.22
CA HIS A 73 -0.79 0.11 7.24
C HIS A 73 -1.61 1.28 6.68
N HIS A 74 -1.86 1.29 5.37
CA HIS A 74 -2.64 2.33 4.71
C HIS A 74 -4.08 1.88 4.53
N PHE A 75 -4.99 2.42 5.34
CA PHE A 75 -6.42 2.36 5.05
C PHE A 75 -6.72 3.23 3.84
N HIS A 76 -7.30 2.67 2.81
CA HIS A 76 -7.54 3.42 1.59
C HIS A 76 -8.86 3.06 0.91
N HIS A 77 -9.37 3.99 0.14
CA HIS A 77 -10.57 3.82 -0.68
C HIS A 77 -10.65 4.92 -1.73
N VAL A 78 -11.45 4.67 -2.77
CA VAL A 78 -11.84 5.75 -3.69
C VAL A 78 -12.94 6.56 -3.01
N GLU A 79 -12.63 7.82 -2.68
CA GLU A 79 -13.52 8.72 -1.95
C GLU A 79 -14.54 9.37 -2.88
N ALA A 80 -14.10 9.78 -4.08
CA ALA A 80 -14.95 10.43 -5.07
C ALA A 80 -14.47 10.10 -6.49
N VAL A 81 -15.43 10.03 -7.42
CA VAL A 81 -15.20 9.88 -8.85
C VAL A 81 -15.95 11.00 -9.57
N GLU A 82 -15.20 11.94 -10.20
CA GLU A 82 -15.79 12.97 -11.07
C GLU A 82 -15.88 12.49 -12.52
N GLU A 83 -14.81 11.81 -12.99
CA GLU A 83 -14.75 11.13 -14.26
C GLU A 83 -14.27 9.71 -14.03
N LYS A 84 -14.85 8.71 -14.72
CA LYS A 84 -14.48 7.30 -14.55
C LYS A 84 -12.98 7.12 -14.54
N LEU A 85 -12.47 6.58 -13.43
CA LEU A 85 -11.06 6.31 -13.28
C LEU A 85 -10.69 5.02 -14.01
N ASP A 86 -9.76 5.10 -14.94
CA ASP A 86 -9.10 3.96 -15.56
C ASP A 86 -7.73 3.81 -14.91
N VAL A 87 -7.53 2.70 -14.22
CA VAL A 87 -6.36 2.53 -13.37
C VAL A 87 -5.68 1.19 -13.59
N ALA A 88 -4.37 1.18 -13.42
CA ALA A 88 -3.59 -0.04 -13.27
C ALA A 88 -3.37 -0.29 -11.79
N VAL A 89 -3.66 -1.51 -11.34
CA VAL A 89 -3.46 -1.96 -9.96
C VAL A 89 -2.48 -3.11 -9.96
N ILE A 90 -1.38 -2.95 -9.23
CA ILE A 90 -0.34 -3.95 -9.07
C ILE A 90 -0.21 -4.27 -7.58
N ARG A 91 -0.42 -5.53 -7.20
CA ARG A 91 -0.33 -5.99 -5.82
C ARG A 91 0.73 -7.06 -5.67
N PHE A 92 1.51 -6.97 -4.61
CA PHE A 92 2.55 -7.95 -4.32
C PHE A 92 2.85 -8.00 -2.83
N HIS A 93 3.44 -9.10 -2.37
CA HIS A 93 3.89 -9.19 -1.00
C HIS A 93 5.13 -8.35 -0.75
N ILE A 94 5.17 -7.70 0.41
CA ILE A 94 6.35 -6.93 0.83
C ILE A 94 7.61 -7.78 0.90
N GLY A 95 7.46 -9.07 1.15
CA GLY A 95 8.53 -10.07 1.12
C GLY A 95 9.33 -10.07 -0.17
N LEU A 96 8.69 -9.80 -1.33
CA LEU A 96 9.38 -9.69 -2.61
C LEU A 96 10.51 -8.63 -2.57
N PHE A 97 10.25 -7.49 -1.94
CA PHE A 97 11.27 -6.43 -1.81
C PHE A 97 12.31 -6.75 -0.75
N MET A 98 11.90 -7.33 0.36
CA MET A 98 12.81 -7.64 1.45
C MET A 98 13.83 -8.67 0.99
N TYR A 99 13.42 -9.72 0.28
CA TYR A 99 14.30 -10.73 -0.27
C TYR A 99 15.36 -10.13 -1.21
N MET A 100 14.93 -9.34 -2.20
CA MET A 100 15.83 -8.70 -3.16
C MET A 100 16.74 -7.63 -2.53
N SER A 101 16.29 -6.97 -1.46
CA SER A 101 17.04 -5.89 -0.82
C SER A 101 18.00 -6.38 0.26
N TRP A 102 17.67 -7.46 0.95
CA TRP A 102 18.45 -8.00 2.06
C TRP A 102 19.79 -8.55 1.60
N GLU A 103 19.81 -9.34 0.55
CA GLU A 103 21.04 -9.95 0.04
C GLU A 103 22.01 -8.94 -0.58
N LYS A 104 21.49 -7.93 -1.28
CA LYS A 104 22.33 -7.03 -2.07
C LYS A 104 22.69 -5.72 -1.37
N HIS A 105 21.78 -5.16 -0.58
CA HIS A 105 21.95 -3.83 0.04
C HIS A 105 21.17 -3.69 1.35
N PRO A 106 21.59 -4.33 2.46
CA PRO A 106 20.87 -4.28 3.73
C PRO A 106 20.65 -2.86 4.27
N LYS A 107 21.54 -1.92 3.93
CA LYS A 107 21.40 -0.51 4.32
C LYS A 107 20.30 0.23 3.58
N HIS A 108 19.88 -0.25 2.42
CA HIS A 108 18.82 0.35 1.61
C HIS A 108 17.46 -0.32 1.84
N ALA A 109 17.39 -1.50 2.44
CA ALA A 109 16.15 -2.17 2.74
C ALA A 109 15.23 -1.32 3.63
N ASN A 110 15.79 -0.67 4.65
CA ASN A 110 15.05 0.21 5.56
C ASN A 110 14.59 1.52 4.91
N ALA A 111 15.32 2.02 3.92
CA ALA A 111 14.96 3.24 3.22
C ALA A 111 13.73 3.06 2.28
N ARG A 112 13.44 1.83 1.87
CA ARG A 112 12.30 1.51 1.01
C ARG A 112 10.99 1.34 1.76
N LEU A 113 11.07 1.11 3.07
CA LEU A 113 9.95 1.07 3.99
C LEU A 113 9.83 2.43 4.71
N VAL A 114 9.93 3.52 3.96
CA VAL A 114 9.90 4.85 4.57
C VAL A 114 8.47 5.16 4.99
N TYR A 115 8.25 5.05 6.27
CA TYR A 115 6.96 5.25 6.93
C TYR A 115 6.41 6.68 6.84
N ASP A 116 7.22 7.63 6.42
CA ASP A 116 6.86 9.05 6.33
C ASP A 116 6.70 9.55 4.89
N THR A 117 6.73 8.66 3.88
CA THR A 117 6.48 9.07 2.50
C THR A 117 5.00 9.34 2.29
N LYS A 118 4.69 10.37 1.50
CA LYS A 118 3.33 10.52 1.00
C LYS A 118 2.96 9.28 0.19
N PRO A 119 1.76 8.72 0.40
CA PRO A 119 1.34 7.52 -0.34
C PRO A 119 1.10 7.79 -1.83
N MET A 120 1.27 9.02 -2.29
CA MET A 120 1.03 9.46 -3.67
C MET A 120 2.10 10.43 -4.13
N VAL A 121 2.58 10.21 -5.37
CA VAL A 121 3.39 11.15 -6.13
C VAL A 121 2.68 11.53 -7.43
N ARG A 122 2.82 12.79 -7.85
CA ARG A 122 2.28 13.29 -9.09
C ARG A 122 3.39 13.37 -10.12
N LEU A 123 3.31 12.52 -11.14
CA LEU A 123 4.26 12.50 -12.25
C LEU A 123 3.83 13.46 -13.36
N SER A 124 4.80 14.08 -14.01
CA SER A 124 4.59 14.99 -15.13
C SER A 124 5.72 14.86 -16.15
N GLY A 125 5.50 15.37 -17.36
CA GLY A 125 6.54 15.38 -18.39
C GLY A 125 7.09 14.00 -18.71
N GLU A 126 8.40 13.91 -18.86
CA GLU A 126 9.14 12.70 -19.22
C GLU A 126 8.97 11.57 -18.19
N GLU A 127 8.98 11.91 -16.90
CA GLU A 127 8.81 10.95 -15.82
C GLU A 127 7.46 10.21 -15.90
N LYS A 128 6.39 10.95 -16.24
CA LYS A 128 5.07 10.36 -16.46
C LYS A 128 5.08 9.41 -17.65
N GLU A 129 5.73 9.79 -18.75
CA GLU A 129 5.81 8.97 -19.97
C GLU A 129 6.56 7.65 -19.70
N GLU A 130 7.68 7.70 -18.99
CA GLU A 130 8.47 6.52 -18.62
C GLU A 130 7.66 5.55 -17.74
N VAL A 131 7.07 6.06 -16.66
CA VAL A 131 6.29 5.24 -15.74
C VAL A 131 5.03 4.69 -16.40
N GLU A 132 4.35 5.47 -17.22
CA GLU A 132 3.17 4.99 -17.96
C GLU A 132 3.54 3.89 -18.97
N ALA A 133 4.67 4.02 -19.65
CA ALA A 133 5.16 2.98 -20.56
C ALA A 133 5.46 1.68 -19.82
N LEU A 134 6.07 1.76 -18.62
CA LEU A 134 6.33 0.62 -17.76
C LEU A 134 5.04 -0.04 -17.28
N VAL A 135 4.06 0.74 -16.80
CA VAL A 135 2.75 0.27 -16.37
C VAL A 135 2.01 -0.43 -17.53
N ARG A 136 1.99 0.16 -18.71
CA ARG A 136 1.38 -0.45 -19.90
C ARG A 136 2.08 -1.74 -20.31
N SER A 137 3.41 -1.81 -20.13
CA SER A 137 4.18 -3.03 -20.36
C SER A 137 3.82 -4.12 -19.35
N LEU A 138 3.67 -3.80 -18.06
CA LEU A 138 3.19 -4.73 -17.03
C LEU A 138 1.80 -5.30 -17.36
N LEU A 139 0.86 -4.43 -17.76
CA LEU A 139 -0.49 -4.85 -18.16
C LEU A 139 -0.48 -5.79 -19.38
N ARG A 140 0.49 -5.64 -20.29
CA ARG A 140 0.67 -6.57 -21.44
C ARG A 140 1.24 -7.90 -20.98
N GLU A 141 2.30 -7.89 -20.17
CA GLU A 141 2.89 -9.13 -19.64
C GLU A 141 1.86 -9.95 -18.87
N ALA A 142 0.97 -9.28 -18.12
CA ALA A 142 -0.08 -9.97 -17.39
C ALA A 142 -1.05 -10.74 -18.29
N LYS A 143 -1.26 -10.30 -19.54
CA LYS A 143 -2.19 -10.89 -20.50
C LYS A 143 -1.56 -11.92 -21.44
N GLU A 144 -0.28 -11.78 -21.74
CA GLU A 144 0.39 -12.53 -22.77
C GLU A 144 1.23 -13.67 -22.17
N ALA A 145 1.01 -14.92 -22.62
CA ALA A 145 1.80 -16.07 -22.20
C ALA A 145 3.11 -16.15 -22.97
N ARG A 146 4.08 -15.28 -22.64
CA ARG A 146 5.41 -15.26 -23.23
C ARG A 146 6.42 -16.04 -22.40
N PHE A 147 7.50 -16.48 -23.04
CA PHE A 147 8.67 -17.01 -22.32
C PHE A 147 9.23 -15.93 -21.39
N GLU A 148 9.70 -16.33 -20.21
CA GLU A 148 10.20 -15.42 -19.13
C GLU A 148 9.17 -14.40 -18.60
N ARG A 149 7.88 -14.58 -18.88
CA ARG A 149 6.82 -13.68 -18.45
C ARG A 149 6.87 -13.36 -16.95
N LEU A 150 7.06 -14.37 -16.11
CA LEU A 150 7.06 -14.20 -14.66
C LEU A 150 8.21 -13.32 -14.18
N ASN A 151 9.42 -13.61 -14.68
CA ASN A 151 10.60 -12.80 -14.38
C ASN A 151 10.44 -11.36 -14.87
N MET A 152 9.83 -11.18 -16.06
CA MET A 152 9.57 -9.84 -16.60
C MET A 152 8.57 -9.06 -15.73
N ILE A 153 7.55 -9.70 -15.21
CA ILE A 153 6.58 -9.08 -14.29
C ILE A 153 7.27 -8.68 -12.99
N GLU A 154 8.06 -9.58 -12.42
CA GLU A 154 8.79 -9.33 -11.18
C GLU A 154 9.73 -8.12 -11.33
N TYR A 155 10.60 -8.12 -12.34
CA TYR A 155 11.56 -7.03 -12.56
C TYR A 155 10.89 -5.69 -12.81
N LYS A 156 9.82 -5.67 -13.62
CA LYS A 156 9.06 -4.45 -13.90
C LYS A 156 8.29 -3.93 -12.67
N THR A 157 7.80 -4.83 -11.82
CA THR A 157 7.14 -4.45 -10.56
C THR A 157 8.13 -3.80 -9.60
N LEU A 158 9.33 -4.37 -9.50
CA LEU A 158 10.42 -3.79 -8.71
C LEU A 158 10.89 -2.45 -9.25
N GLU A 159 11.00 -2.33 -10.57
CA GLU A 159 11.34 -1.08 -11.24
C GLU A 159 10.28 0.01 -10.97
N LEU A 160 9.00 -0.32 -11.11
CA LEU A 160 7.90 0.60 -10.83
C LEU A 160 7.92 1.10 -9.38
N HIS A 161 8.15 0.19 -8.43
CA HIS A 161 8.30 0.59 -7.04
C HIS A 161 9.54 1.44 -6.80
N ALA A 162 10.65 1.17 -7.48
CA ALA A 162 11.86 1.99 -7.38
C ALA A 162 11.61 3.42 -7.89
N TYR A 163 10.84 3.59 -8.97
CA TYR A 163 10.39 4.91 -9.43
C TYR A 163 9.56 5.62 -8.35
N TYR A 164 8.55 4.93 -7.79
CA TYR A 164 7.79 5.51 -6.69
C TYR A 164 8.70 5.97 -5.53
N CYS A 165 9.61 5.13 -5.07
CA CYS A 165 10.51 5.46 -3.97
C CYS A 165 11.42 6.66 -4.30
N ARG A 166 11.88 6.77 -5.54
CA ARG A 166 12.70 7.90 -5.99
C ARG A 166 11.95 9.21 -5.86
N TYR A 167 10.76 9.29 -6.41
CA TYR A 167 9.97 10.52 -6.42
C TYR A 167 9.36 10.82 -5.04
N ALA A 168 8.95 9.80 -4.29
CA ALA A 168 8.45 9.97 -2.94
C ALA A 168 9.54 10.48 -1.98
N TYR A 169 10.80 10.04 -2.16
CA TYR A 169 11.93 10.48 -1.34
C TYR A 169 12.27 11.96 -1.56
N GLU A 170 12.20 12.44 -2.79
CA GLU A 170 12.46 13.86 -3.11
C GLU A 170 11.46 14.81 -2.42
N GLU A 171 10.24 14.33 -2.15
CA GLU A 171 9.23 15.10 -1.44
C GLU A 171 9.38 15.09 0.10
N ILE A 172 10.07 14.09 0.69
CA ILE A 172 10.24 13.97 2.14
C ILE A 172 10.99 15.19 2.71
N GLY A 173 12.00 15.69 2.01
CA GLY A 173 12.76 16.87 2.42
C GLY A 173 11.93 18.14 2.55
N LYS A 174 10.68 18.13 2.07
CA LYS A 174 9.72 19.24 2.11
C LYS A 174 8.61 19.06 3.15
N ALA A 175 8.52 17.89 3.79
CA ALA A 175 7.44 17.58 4.73
C ALA A 175 7.71 18.21 6.11
N SER A 176 6.79 19.08 6.56
CA SER A 176 6.76 19.56 7.94
C SER A 176 6.49 18.39 8.91
N ARG A 177 7.06 18.49 10.13
CA ARG A 177 6.83 17.56 11.24
C ARG A 177 5.32 17.30 11.37
N LYS A 178 4.88 16.08 11.06
CA LYS A 178 3.46 15.69 11.19
C LYS A 178 3.04 15.86 12.64
N GLU A 179 1.96 16.60 12.88
CA GLU A 179 1.24 16.52 14.13
C GLU A 179 0.87 15.06 14.40
N ARG A 180 0.97 14.62 15.66
CA ARG A 180 0.57 13.27 16.06
C ARG A 180 -0.94 13.12 15.90
N THR A 181 -1.35 12.61 14.76
CA THR A 181 -2.76 12.33 14.46
C THR A 181 -3.11 10.91 14.89
N VAL A 182 -4.38 10.60 15.02
CA VAL A 182 -4.86 9.23 15.26
C VAL A 182 -4.29 8.25 14.23
N TRP A 183 -4.06 8.69 13.00
CA TRP A 183 -3.48 7.88 11.93
C TRP A 183 -2.01 7.52 12.18
N SER A 184 -1.21 8.40 12.76
CA SER A 184 0.17 8.04 13.13
C SER A 184 0.23 6.99 14.25
N ILE A 185 -0.77 6.97 15.11
CA ILE A 185 -0.92 5.92 16.13
C ILE A 185 -1.30 4.60 15.48
N ILE A 186 -2.28 4.61 14.56
CA ILE A 186 -2.70 3.44 13.79
C ILE A 186 -1.49 2.82 13.05
N GLU A 187 -0.73 3.64 12.33
CA GLU A 187 0.49 3.20 11.65
C GLU A 187 1.48 2.52 12.61
N LYS A 188 1.79 3.15 13.73
CA LYS A 188 2.71 2.61 14.73
C LYS A 188 2.25 1.25 15.27
N VAL A 189 0.94 1.13 15.57
CA VAL A 189 0.38 -0.12 16.10
C VAL A 189 0.47 -1.26 15.10
N ILE A 190 0.19 -1.00 13.83
CA ILE A 190 0.28 -2.02 12.77
C ILE A 190 1.73 -2.43 12.50
N LEU A 191 2.65 -1.47 12.56
CA LEU A 191 4.06 -1.69 12.25
C LEU A 191 4.87 -2.25 13.42
N ALA A 192 4.32 -2.22 14.63
CA ALA A 192 4.98 -2.73 15.82
C ALA A 192 5.17 -4.26 15.73
N THR A 193 6.40 -4.68 15.52
CA THR A 193 6.80 -6.08 15.51
C THR A 193 7.38 -6.47 16.85
N GLY A 194 6.65 -7.28 17.64
CA GLY A 194 7.16 -7.86 18.88
C GLY A 194 7.18 -6.95 20.10
N GLU A 195 6.91 -5.66 19.97
CA GLU A 195 6.79 -4.75 21.10
C GLU A 195 5.40 -4.83 21.74
N ASP A 196 5.33 -4.79 23.06
CA ASP A 196 4.06 -4.76 23.78
C ASP A 196 3.60 -3.31 23.97
N ILE A 197 3.13 -2.70 22.87
CA ILE A 197 2.63 -1.33 22.85
C ILE A 197 1.29 -1.27 23.56
N THR A 198 1.16 -0.34 24.51
CA THR A 198 -0.11 -0.03 25.19
C THR A 198 -0.72 1.25 24.61
N LEU A 199 -2.02 1.43 24.86
CA LEU A 199 -2.71 2.65 24.44
C LEU A 199 -2.22 3.87 25.23
N GLU A 200 -1.85 3.65 26.50
CA GLU A 200 -1.27 4.66 27.37
C GLU A 200 0.06 5.20 26.83
N ASP A 201 0.91 4.34 26.27
CA ASP A 201 2.19 4.75 25.66
C ASP A 201 2.00 5.63 24.43
N MET A 202 0.81 5.58 23.80
CA MET A 202 0.49 6.27 22.56
C MET A 202 -0.34 7.53 22.76
N THR A 203 -0.91 7.72 23.95
CA THR A 203 -1.76 8.90 24.24
C THR A 203 -0.90 10.10 24.59
N GLU A 204 -1.30 11.26 24.10
CA GLU A 204 -0.74 12.56 24.52
C GLU A 204 -1.32 12.97 25.87
N GLU A 205 -0.60 13.83 26.61
CA GLU A 205 -1.11 14.41 27.86
C GLU A 205 -2.50 15.04 27.63
N GLY A 206 -3.47 14.64 28.45
CA GLY A 206 -4.84 15.16 28.43
C GLY A 206 -5.84 14.41 27.57
N ILE A 207 -5.44 13.31 26.91
CA ILE A 207 -6.37 12.44 26.18
C ILE A 207 -6.48 11.10 26.91
N SER A 208 -7.69 10.73 27.34
CA SER A 208 -7.87 9.43 27.99
C SER A 208 -7.76 8.27 26.99
N PRO A 209 -7.30 7.08 27.44
CA PRO A 209 -7.25 5.87 26.60
C PRO A 209 -8.59 5.54 25.93
N GLU A 210 -9.70 5.72 26.63
CA GLU A 210 -11.04 5.49 26.08
C GLU A 210 -11.34 6.45 24.92
N THR A 211 -10.98 7.73 25.07
CA THR A 211 -11.16 8.73 24.03
C THR A 211 -10.33 8.40 22.80
N MET A 212 -9.08 7.99 23.00
CA MET A 212 -8.20 7.58 21.90
C MET A 212 -8.71 6.32 21.22
N ASN A 213 -9.13 5.29 21.96
CA ASN A 213 -9.70 4.07 21.40
C ASN A 213 -10.97 4.34 20.58
N ARG A 214 -11.81 5.27 21.04
CA ARG A 214 -12.99 5.72 20.28
C ARG A 214 -12.58 6.41 18.97
N ARG A 215 -11.60 7.31 19.00
CA ARG A 215 -11.08 8.00 17.79
C ARG A 215 -10.46 7.02 16.78
N ILE A 216 -9.70 6.03 17.26
CA ILE A 216 -9.15 4.96 16.42
C ILE A 216 -10.29 4.19 15.75
N LYS A 217 -11.30 3.79 16.52
CA LYS A 217 -12.45 3.06 15.99
C LYS A 217 -13.27 3.88 14.97
N GLU A 218 -13.43 5.18 15.21
CA GLU A 218 -14.10 6.10 14.27
C GLU A 218 -13.29 6.25 12.98
N ALA A 219 -11.94 6.27 13.06
CA ALA A 219 -11.07 6.47 11.92
C ALA A 219 -10.92 5.22 11.03
N CYS A 220 -10.82 4.03 11.61
CA CYS A 220 -10.49 2.82 10.86
C CYS A 220 -11.44 1.63 11.09
N GLY A 221 -12.46 1.78 11.95
CA GLY A 221 -13.42 0.71 12.24
C GLY A 221 -12.93 -0.32 13.29
N PHE A 222 -11.65 -0.32 13.66
CA PHE A 222 -11.05 -1.24 14.61
C PHE A 222 -10.82 -0.56 15.97
N THR A 223 -11.02 -1.31 17.06
CA THR A 223 -10.49 -0.91 18.36
C THR A 223 -8.97 -1.04 18.37
N PHE A 224 -8.29 -0.37 19.30
CA PHE A 224 -6.84 -0.48 19.47
C PHE A 224 -6.38 -1.95 19.59
N PHE A 225 -7.10 -2.74 20.39
CA PHE A 225 -6.80 -4.17 20.57
C PHE A 225 -6.93 -4.95 19.26
N GLN A 226 -8.02 -4.74 18.51
CA GLN A 226 -8.23 -5.40 17.21
C GLN A 226 -7.15 -5.00 16.22
N LEU A 227 -6.79 -3.71 16.18
CA LEU A 227 -5.74 -3.19 15.33
C LEU A 227 -4.38 -3.82 15.64
N LYS A 228 -4.05 -3.95 16.93
CA LYS A 228 -2.83 -4.64 17.41
C LYS A 228 -2.78 -6.12 16.97
N GLN A 229 -3.91 -6.84 17.10
CA GLN A 229 -3.99 -8.23 16.63
C GLN A 229 -3.84 -8.32 15.10
N PHE A 230 -4.49 -7.41 14.38
CA PHE A 230 -4.39 -7.34 12.93
C PHE A 230 -2.95 -7.06 12.46
N GLY A 231 -2.25 -6.11 13.10
CA GLY A 231 -0.83 -5.85 12.82
C GLY A 231 0.06 -7.08 13.05
N LYS A 232 -0.17 -7.83 14.13
CA LYS A 232 0.55 -9.10 14.38
C LYS A 232 0.31 -10.13 13.27
N VAL A 233 -0.92 -10.27 12.80
CA VAL A 233 -1.25 -11.19 11.71
C VAL A 233 -0.59 -10.77 10.40
N ILE A 234 -0.65 -9.49 10.03
CA ILE A 234 0.02 -8.96 8.83
C ILE A 234 1.52 -9.23 8.87
N ASN A 235 2.16 -8.92 10.00
CA ASN A 235 3.59 -9.12 10.17
C ASN A 235 3.96 -10.62 10.12
N ALA A 236 3.14 -11.49 10.71
CA ALA A 236 3.33 -12.94 10.62
C ALA A 236 3.19 -13.43 9.16
N CYS A 237 2.18 -12.97 8.42
CA CYS A 237 2.02 -13.30 7.01
C CYS A 237 3.23 -12.84 6.17
N ALA A 238 3.75 -11.64 6.43
CA ALA A 238 4.95 -11.16 5.78
C ALA A 238 6.18 -12.05 6.06
N LEU A 239 6.37 -12.47 7.32
CA LEU A 239 7.47 -13.34 7.73
C LEU A 239 7.37 -14.75 7.14
N LEU A 240 6.17 -15.31 7.00
CA LEU A 240 5.94 -16.63 6.40
C LEU A 240 6.34 -16.72 4.92
N HIS A 241 6.54 -15.57 4.25
CA HIS A 241 7.09 -15.52 2.89
C HIS A 241 8.61 -15.72 2.83
N PHE A 242 9.28 -15.78 3.99
CA PHE A 242 10.69 -16.11 4.07
C PHE A 242 10.85 -17.58 4.46
N PRO A 243 11.08 -18.50 3.50
CA PRO A 243 11.17 -19.93 3.79
C PRO A 243 12.37 -20.32 4.68
N GLU A 244 13.30 -19.40 4.87
CA GLU A 244 14.52 -19.59 5.68
C GLU A 244 14.31 -19.22 7.15
N LEU A 245 13.20 -18.59 7.52
CA LEU A 245 12.87 -18.29 8.90
C LEU A 245 12.17 -19.49 9.53
N SER A 246 12.84 -20.14 10.49
CA SER A 246 12.21 -21.19 11.30
C SER A 246 11.19 -20.54 12.25
N MET A 247 10.11 -21.26 12.53
CA MET A 247 9.09 -20.85 13.52
C MET A 247 9.44 -21.36 14.93
N GLU A 248 10.71 -21.38 15.29
CA GLU A 248 11.16 -21.72 16.65
C GLU A 248 11.00 -20.56 17.61
#